data_8d2f3722b85626838cd87cb1cc465bee
#
_entry.id   8d2f3722b85626838cd87cb1cc465bee
#
_cell.length_a   1.000
_cell.length_b   1.000
_cell.length_c   1.000
_cell.angle_alpha   90.00
_cell.angle_beta   90.00
_cell.angle_gamma   90.00
#
_symmetry.space_group_name_H-M   'P 1'
#
loop_
_entity.id
_entity.type
_entity.pdbx_description
1 polymer ?
#
loop_
_entity_poly.entity_id
_entity_poly.type
_entity_poly.pdbx_seq_one_letter_code
_entity_poly.pdbx_strand_id
1 'polypeptide(L)'
;MLMNRPARLLLLLQLTASALTAWSAAGNGFFHREGGTIVGPDGQPFRIKGVNVSCWLYQENYVLGGAQTAQKTTAARVSSVIGAEAYQQHLKTMTDSFLVAEDVRLMKRMGINCVRIGFDAVLFNSERTEQWFFNGLDRLMPVFKETGIAVLPVMMVPPKAPDKLWCTGYVKGDTMLWDSPAGQRRTIEIWARIAAHFKDEEMILGYDLLNEPSLPNKRELELLDVYGDITAAIRAVDKHHMIVYEGNNHAIDLDVLARYDNLLDANGAYSFHFYTWFGLKMTKHLPRFMKSARQHDRPVFCGEWGINRMATIGEQAALMDAEPDLDGWTIYMWKGLKLPTGPEEKKRPPYYGNWFFIPFKDLHMSLLTFDIDPTTRDVIDWMSNVKRARQPAPQELQQALERVVQVSQLERCSYNEALVRVLGFSLPDKY
;
A
#
# COMPACT_ATOMS: atom_id res chain seq x y z
N MET A 1 40.07 -48.55 -21.38
CA MET A 1 40.78 -47.57 -20.57
C MET A 1 39.81 -47.16 -19.44
N LEU A 2 39.95 -47.71 -18.26
CA LEU A 2 39.03 -47.52 -17.14
C LEU A 2 39.46 -46.27 -16.39
N MET A 3 38.62 -45.22 -16.43
CA MET A 3 38.82 -43.99 -15.63
C MET A 3 38.77 -44.33 -14.14
N ASN A 4 39.74 -43.82 -13.38
CA ASN A 4 39.88 -44.00 -11.93
C ASN A 4 38.63 -43.50 -11.18
N ARG A 5 38.19 -44.28 -10.19
CA ARG A 5 36.99 -43.95 -9.35
C ARG A 5 36.93 -42.54 -8.80
N PRO A 6 38.02 -41.85 -8.39
CA PRO A 6 37.95 -40.47 -7.92
C PRO A 6 37.62 -39.45 -9.02
N ALA A 7 38.04 -39.68 -10.27
CA ALA A 7 37.72 -38.75 -11.37
C ALA A 7 36.25 -38.80 -11.78
N ARG A 8 35.57 -39.96 -11.62
CA ARG A 8 34.10 -40.06 -11.85
C ARG A 8 33.30 -39.34 -10.77
N LEU A 9 33.75 -39.37 -9.52
CA LEU A 9 33.08 -38.70 -8.41
C LEU A 9 33.21 -37.16 -8.54
N LEU A 10 34.38 -36.65 -8.96
CA LEU A 10 34.58 -35.22 -9.19
C LEU A 10 33.75 -34.70 -10.39
N LEU A 11 33.64 -35.51 -11.46
CA LEU A 11 32.84 -35.12 -12.63
C LEU A 11 31.34 -35.11 -12.34
N LEU A 12 30.87 -36.08 -11.52
CA LEU A 12 29.46 -36.09 -11.04
C LEU A 12 29.15 -34.93 -10.08
N LEU A 13 30.09 -34.59 -9.20
CA LEU A 13 29.94 -33.42 -8.30
C LEU A 13 29.99 -32.10 -9.06
N GLN A 14 30.81 -31.99 -10.09
CA GLN A 14 30.82 -30.78 -10.95
C GLN A 14 29.57 -30.66 -11.82
N LEU A 15 29.03 -31.77 -12.33
CA LEU A 15 27.77 -31.74 -13.10
C LEU A 15 26.54 -31.46 -12.20
N THR A 16 26.55 -31.95 -10.96
CA THR A 16 25.46 -31.64 -10.00
C THR A 16 25.55 -30.22 -9.47
N ALA A 17 26.76 -29.67 -9.25
CA ALA A 17 26.95 -28.28 -8.86
C ALA A 17 26.55 -27.31 -9.98
N SER A 18 26.91 -27.63 -11.24
CA SER A 18 26.52 -26.82 -12.40
C SER A 18 25.03 -26.91 -12.71
N ALA A 19 24.37 -28.05 -12.44
CA ALA A 19 22.93 -28.18 -12.58
C ALA A 19 22.17 -27.46 -11.46
N LEU A 20 22.70 -27.43 -10.24
CA LEU A 20 22.15 -26.68 -9.12
C LEU A 20 22.30 -25.16 -9.32
N THR A 21 23.44 -24.71 -9.85
CA THR A 21 23.63 -23.28 -10.17
C THR A 21 22.85 -22.84 -11.42
N ALA A 22 22.62 -23.73 -12.39
CA ALA A 22 21.76 -23.43 -13.54
C ALA A 22 20.26 -23.43 -13.20
N TRP A 23 19.85 -24.11 -12.13
CA TRP A 23 18.46 -24.10 -11.68
C TRP A 23 18.14 -22.88 -10.83
N SER A 24 19.14 -22.28 -10.15
CA SER A 24 18.96 -20.99 -9.45
C SER A 24 18.96 -19.79 -10.40
N ALA A 25 19.32 -19.95 -11.67
CA ALA A 25 19.34 -18.90 -12.68
C ALA A 25 18.03 -18.78 -13.50
N ALA A 26 17.14 -19.78 -13.40
CA ALA A 26 15.79 -19.69 -13.96
C ALA A 26 14.84 -19.33 -12.81
N GLY A 27 14.24 -18.15 -12.82
CA GLY A 27 13.25 -17.73 -11.83
C GLY A 27 12.17 -18.81 -11.66
N ASN A 28 11.62 -18.91 -10.45
CA ASN A 28 10.53 -19.84 -10.16
C ASN A 28 9.16 -19.36 -10.69
N GLY A 29 9.14 -18.23 -11.41
CA GLY A 29 7.94 -17.61 -11.96
C GLY A 29 7.21 -16.68 -10.97
N PHE A 30 7.71 -16.56 -9.72
CA PHE A 30 7.09 -15.73 -8.69
C PHE A 30 8.14 -14.86 -7.99
N PHE A 31 7.69 -13.76 -7.41
CA PHE A 31 8.53 -13.00 -6.49
C PHE A 31 8.84 -13.85 -5.26
N HIS A 32 10.09 -13.84 -4.87
CA HIS A 32 10.54 -14.61 -3.71
C HIS A 32 11.76 -13.97 -3.06
N ARG A 33 12.10 -14.47 -1.90
CA ARG A 33 13.26 -14.06 -1.14
C ARG A 33 14.47 -14.94 -1.46
N GLU A 34 15.62 -14.30 -1.75
CA GLU A 34 16.94 -14.96 -1.68
C GLU A 34 17.81 -14.18 -0.69
N GLY A 35 18.02 -14.75 0.49
CA GLY A 35 18.68 -14.02 1.57
C GLY A 35 17.92 -12.76 1.94
N GLY A 36 18.63 -11.63 2.00
CA GLY A 36 18.09 -10.30 2.29
C GLY A 36 17.58 -9.54 1.07
N THR A 37 17.29 -10.21 -0.05
CA THR A 37 16.91 -9.56 -1.31
C THR A 37 15.60 -10.13 -1.86
N ILE A 38 14.76 -9.27 -2.40
CA ILE A 38 13.61 -9.66 -3.21
C ILE A 38 14.11 -10.01 -4.61
N VAL A 39 13.72 -11.18 -5.10
CA VAL A 39 14.01 -11.67 -6.46
C VAL A 39 12.71 -11.73 -7.25
N GLY A 40 12.75 -11.23 -8.47
CA GLY A 40 11.60 -11.21 -9.39
C GLY A 40 11.31 -12.57 -10.04
N PRO A 41 10.20 -12.69 -10.76
CA PRO A 41 9.82 -13.92 -11.48
C PRO A 41 10.86 -14.38 -12.49
N ASP A 42 11.68 -13.46 -13.00
CA ASP A 42 12.77 -13.70 -13.94
C ASP A 42 14.09 -14.16 -13.29
N GLY A 43 14.11 -14.31 -11.96
CA GLY A 43 15.28 -14.68 -11.20
C GLY A 43 16.29 -13.54 -10.98
N GLN A 44 15.92 -12.29 -11.25
CA GLN A 44 16.79 -11.15 -11.01
C GLN A 44 16.44 -10.41 -9.74
N PRO A 45 17.40 -9.77 -9.06
CA PRO A 45 17.12 -8.89 -7.94
C PRO A 45 16.09 -7.81 -8.31
N PHE A 46 15.06 -7.66 -7.49
CA PHE A 46 13.97 -6.73 -7.71
C PHE A 46 13.95 -5.64 -6.64
N ARG A 47 14.42 -4.46 -7.03
CA ARG A 47 14.36 -3.28 -6.15
C ARG A 47 13.11 -2.48 -6.44
N ILE A 48 12.26 -2.31 -5.44
CA ILE A 48 10.98 -1.61 -5.55
C ILE A 48 11.23 -0.11 -5.76
N LYS A 49 10.65 0.44 -6.83
CA LYS A 49 10.50 1.87 -7.07
C LYS A 49 9.04 2.13 -7.42
N GLY A 50 8.22 2.25 -6.38
CA GLY A 50 6.77 2.10 -6.50
C GLY A 50 5.96 3.27 -5.99
N VAL A 51 4.64 3.09 -6.10
CA VAL A 51 3.63 4.04 -5.61
C VAL A 51 2.53 3.32 -4.84
N ASN A 52 1.93 4.01 -3.88
CA ASN A 52 0.68 3.60 -3.26
C ASN A 52 -0.51 4.10 -4.08
N VAL A 53 -1.56 3.29 -4.18
CA VAL A 53 -2.85 3.67 -4.73
C VAL A 53 -3.88 3.73 -3.61
N SER A 54 -4.37 4.94 -3.35
CA SER A 54 -5.46 5.24 -2.42
C SER A 54 -6.73 5.64 -3.18
N CYS A 55 -7.86 5.70 -2.50
CA CYS A 55 -9.17 6.08 -3.05
C CYS A 55 -9.68 5.21 -4.20
N TRP A 56 -9.22 3.99 -4.30
CA TRP A 56 -9.68 3.01 -5.28
C TRP A 56 -10.51 1.88 -4.64
N LEU A 57 -9.90 1.01 -3.84
CA LEU A 57 -10.56 -0.09 -3.13
C LEU A 57 -10.80 0.22 -1.64
N TYR A 58 -10.53 1.44 -1.24
CA TYR A 58 -10.88 2.05 0.05
C TYR A 58 -10.93 3.57 -0.13
N GLN A 59 -11.54 4.28 0.81
CA GLN A 59 -11.77 5.72 0.70
C GLN A 59 -11.03 6.49 1.79
N GLU A 60 -10.25 7.47 1.37
CA GLU A 60 -9.59 8.44 2.25
C GLU A 60 -9.97 9.86 1.85
N ASN A 61 -10.84 10.48 2.63
CA ASN A 61 -11.40 11.78 2.27
C ASN A 61 -10.34 12.89 2.15
N TYR A 62 -9.23 12.80 2.88
CA TYR A 62 -8.18 13.80 2.77
C TYR A 62 -7.47 13.79 1.40
N VAL A 63 -7.43 12.66 0.74
CA VAL A 63 -6.93 12.54 -0.65
C VAL A 63 -7.78 13.36 -1.62
N LEU A 64 -9.06 13.51 -1.28
CA LEU A 64 -10.03 14.32 -2.01
C LEU A 64 -10.14 15.75 -1.45
N GLY A 65 -9.32 16.10 -0.44
CA GLY A 65 -9.26 17.43 0.16
C GLY A 65 -10.16 17.66 1.38
N GLY A 66 -10.80 16.61 1.90
CA GLY A 66 -11.56 16.66 3.15
C GLY A 66 -10.70 16.36 4.38
N ALA A 67 -11.35 16.24 5.54
CA ALA A 67 -10.70 15.78 6.75
C ALA A 67 -10.58 14.24 6.78
N GLN A 68 -9.60 13.74 7.51
CA GLN A 68 -9.49 12.30 7.77
C GLN A 68 -10.70 11.81 8.56
N THR A 69 -11.41 10.84 8.00
CA THR A 69 -12.65 10.30 8.58
C THR A 69 -12.78 8.84 8.18
N ALA A 70 -13.18 8.00 9.12
CA ALA A 70 -13.41 6.59 8.83
C ALA A 70 -14.44 6.41 7.71
N GLN A 71 -14.17 5.51 6.79
CA GLN A 71 -15.03 5.24 5.64
C GLN A 71 -16.48 4.95 6.05
N LYS A 72 -16.71 4.22 7.14
CA LYS A 72 -18.05 3.94 7.67
C LYS A 72 -18.82 5.20 8.09
N THR A 73 -18.12 6.21 8.62
CA THR A 73 -18.73 7.50 8.97
C THR A 73 -19.15 8.25 7.72
N THR A 74 -18.28 8.31 6.72
CA THR A 74 -18.58 8.88 5.40
C THR A 74 -19.77 8.17 4.76
N ALA A 75 -19.75 6.83 4.75
CA ALA A 75 -20.83 6.02 4.20
C ALA A 75 -22.18 6.29 4.88
N ALA A 76 -22.20 6.35 6.21
CA ALA A 76 -23.43 6.65 6.97
C ALA A 76 -23.96 8.06 6.64
N ARG A 77 -23.09 9.06 6.58
CA ARG A 77 -23.49 10.45 6.25
C ARG A 77 -24.04 10.56 4.84
N VAL A 78 -23.31 10.05 3.85
CA VAL A 78 -23.74 10.11 2.44
C VAL A 78 -25.04 9.34 2.24
N SER A 79 -25.13 8.12 2.77
CA SER A 79 -26.32 7.29 2.66
C SER A 79 -27.55 7.91 3.34
N SER A 80 -27.36 8.72 4.37
CA SER A 80 -28.49 9.42 5.02
C SER A 80 -29.15 10.48 4.13
N VAL A 81 -28.47 10.93 3.08
CA VAL A 81 -28.96 11.98 2.18
C VAL A 81 -29.45 11.42 0.84
N ILE A 82 -28.65 10.52 0.21
CA ILE A 82 -28.97 9.98 -1.12
C ILE A 82 -29.35 8.50 -1.13
N GLY A 83 -29.34 7.86 0.02
CA GLY A 83 -29.57 6.42 0.15
C GLY A 83 -28.31 5.56 -0.05
N ALA A 84 -28.33 4.37 0.55
CA ALA A 84 -27.18 3.46 0.54
C ALA A 84 -26.86 2.95 -0.87
N GLU A 85 -27.86 2.66 -1.69
CA GLU A 85 -27.66 2.14 -3.05
C GLU A 85 -26.99 3.17 -3.96
N ALA A 86 -27.41 4.44 -3.91
CA ALA A 86 -26.77 5.51 -4.68
C ALA A 86 -25.29 5.72 -4.27
N TYR A 87 -24.99 5.62 -2.97
CA TYR A 87 -23.60 5.68 -2.52
C TYR A 87 -22.78 4.47 -2.96
N GLN A 88 -23.34 3.26 -2.89
CA GLN A 88 -22.66 2.06 -3.42
C GLN A 88 -22.39 2.18 -4.92
N GLN A 89 -23.35 2.74 -5.69
CA GLN A 89 -23.14 2.97 -7.11
C GLN A 89 -21.98 3.97 -7.37
N HIS A 90 -21.88 5.02 -6.57
CA HIS A 90 -20.72 5.93 -6.62
C HIS A 90 -19.39 5.20 -6.34
N LEU A 91 -19.33 4.38 -5.29
CA LEU A 91 -18.13 3.60 -4.97
C LEU A 91 -17.76 2.64 -6.11
N LYS A 92 -18.75 1.98 -6.71
CA LYS A 92 -18.51 1.12 -7.88
C LYS A 92 -17.96 1.92 -9.06
N THR A 93 -18.52 3.10 -9.34
CA THR A 93 -18.03 3.97 -10.41
C THR A 93 -16.58 4.43 -10.14
N MET A 94 -16.23 4.78 -8.90
CA MET A 94 -14.86 5.06 -8.51
C MET A 94 -13.94 3.86 -8.74
N THR A 95 -14.36 2.66 -8.34
CA THR A 95 -13.58 1.42 -8.55
C THR A 95 -13.34 1.16 -10.04
N ASP A 96 -14.30 1.46 -10.90
CA ASP A 96 -14.18 1.23 -12.34
C ASP A 96 -13.30 2.26 -13.07
N SER A 97 -13.19 3.49 -12.55
CA SER A 97 -12.62 4.62 -13.28
C SER A 97 -11.38 5.26 -12.65
N PHE A 98 -11.11 5.08 -11.36
CA PHE A 98 -10.00 5.74 -10.68
C PHE A 98 -8.64 5.19 -11.09
N LEU A 99 -8.52 3.86 -11.20
CA LEU A 99 -7.32 3.19 -11.70
C LEU A 99 -7.69 2.36 -12.94
N VAL A 100 -7.10 2.71 -14.07
CA VAL A 100 -7.36 2.09 -15.37
C VAL A 100 -6.06 1.59 -16.02
N ALA A 101 -6.18 0.84 -17.10
CA ALA A 101 -5.02 0.27 -17.83
C ALA A 101 -4.01 1.34 -18.25
N GLU A 102 -4.50 2.51 -18.66
CA GLU A 102 -3.67 3.65 -19.08
C GLU A 102 -2.85 4.21 -17.93
N ASP A 103 -3.38 4.20 -16.69
CA ASP A 103 -2.60 4.54 -15.50
C ASP A 103 -1.40 3.60 -15.34
N VAL A 104 -1.62 2.30 -15.47
CA VAL A 104 -0.56 1.28 -15.31
C VAL A 104 0.50 1.43 -16.42
N ARG A 105 0.09 1.65 -17.66
CA ARG A 105 1.03 1.93 -18.76
C ARG A 105 1.81 3.22 -18.55
N LEU A 106 1.15 4.26 -18.00
CA LEU A 106 1.83 5.50 -17.64
C LEU A 106 2.85 5.28 -16.52
N MET A 107 2.50 4.55 -15.48
CA MET A 107 3.43 4.17 -14.40
C MET A 107 4.69 3.51 -14.97
N LYS A 108 4.53 2.56 -15.90
CA LYS A 108 5.68 1.92 -16.57
C LYS A 108 6.56 2.91 -17.30
N ARG A 109 5.97 3.82 -18.10
CA ARG A 109 6.72 4.86 -18.81
C ARG A 109 7.43 5.84 -17.87
N MET A 110 6.88 6.06 -16.67
CA MET A 110 7.52 6.87 -15.63
C MET A 110 8.69 6.16 -14.96
N GLY A 111 8.80 4.84 -15.07
CA GLY A 111 9.82 4.03 -14.41
C GLY A 111 9.38 3.43 -13.07
N ILE A 112 8.08 3.40 -12.81
CA ILE A 112 7.48 2.72 -11.66
C ILE A 112 7.42 1.23 -11.96
N ASN A 113 7.80 0.39 -11.01
CA ASN A 113 7.83 -1.06 -11.15
C ASN A 113 6.98 -1.82 -10.12
N CYS A 114 6.39 -1.11 -9.16
CA CYS A 114 5.52 -1.73 -8.14
C CYS A 114 4.38 -0.79 -7.75
N VAL A 115 3.19 -1.37 -7.54
CA VAL A 115 2.01 -0.67 -7.05
C VAL A 115 1.51 -1.33 -5.77
N ARG A 116 1.56 -0.62 -4.65
CA ARG A 116 0.96 -1.05 -3.39
C ARG A 116 -0.49 -0.60 -3.35
N ILE A 117 -1.42 -1.57 -3.28
CA ILE A 117 -2.86 -1.34 -3.45
C ILE A 117 -3.58 -1.60 -2.14
N GLY A 118 -4.04 -0.54 -1.50
CA GLY A 118 -4.84 -0.62 -0.28
C GLY A 118 -6.29 -1.04 -0.56
N PHE A 119 -6.86 -1.86 0.35
CA PHE A 119 -8.27 -2.20 0.33
C PHE A 119 -8.90 -2.18 1.74
N ASP A 120 -10.21 -1.98 1.78
CA ASP A 120 -11.01 -2.06 3.01
C ASP A 120 -11.70 -3.44 3.09
N ALA A 121 -11.59 -4.10 4.23
CA ALA A 121 -12.27 -5.36 4.52
C ALA A 121 -13.79 -5.28 4.37
N VAL A 122 -14.37 -4.08 4.42
CA VAL A 122 -15.82 -3.87 4.20
C VAL A 122 -16.28 -4.37 2.81
N LEU A 123 -15.40 -4.40 1.82
CA LEU A 123 -15.69 -4.94 0.49
C LEU A 123 -16.08 -6.42 0.54
N PHE A 124 -15.62 -7.14 1.54
CA PHE A 124 -15.92 -8.56 1.73
C PHE A 124 -17.20 -8.83 2.54
N ASN A 125 -17.97 -7.80 2.90
CA ASN A 125 -19.22 -7.97 3.66
C ASN A 125 -20.39 -8.49 2.82
N SER A 126 -20.31 -8.44 1.50
CA SER A 126 -21.27 -9.02 0.58
C SER A 126 -20.58 -9.58 -0.65
N GLU A 127 -21.16 -10.60 -1.26
CA GLU A 127 -20.67 -11.17 -2.52
C GLU A 127 -20.55 -10.10 -3.62
N ARG A 128 -21.52 -9.19 -3.71
CA ARG A 128 -21.53 -8.08 -4.67
C ARG A 128 -20.30 -7.18 -4.54
N THR A 129 -19.97 -6.74 -3.32
CA THR A 129 -18.85 -5.81 -3.10
C THR A 129 -17.51 -6.52 -3.14
N GLU A 130 -17.45 -7.78 -2.77
CA GLU A 130 -16.26 -8.62 -2.92
C GLU A 130 -15.89 -8.80 -4.40
N GLN A 131 -16.88 -8.98 -5.27
CA GLN A 131 -16.65 -9.01 -6.73
C GLN A 131 -16.05 -7.70 -7.25
N TRP A 132 -16.29 -6.54 -6.61
CA TRP A 132 -15.62 -5.30 -7.02
C TRP A 132 -14.11 -5.36 -6.77
N PHE A 133 -13.70 -5.96 -5.66
CA PHE A 133 -12.28 -6.15 -5.37
C PHE A 133 -11.63 -7.06 -6.42
N PHE A 134 -12.16 -8.25 -6.62
CA PHE A 134 -11.58 -9.21 -7.56
C PHE A 134 -11.64 -8.70 -9.00
N ASN A 135 -12.80 -8.28 -9.49
CA ASN A 135 -12.93 -7.77 -10.85
C ASN A 135 -12.10 -6.51 -11.11
N GLY A 136 -11.88 -5.67 -10.08
CA GLY A 136 -11.03 -4.50 -10.19
C GLY A 136 -9.57 -4.88 -10.47
N LEU A 137 -9.04 -5.86 -9.73
CA LEU A 137 -7.69 -6.37 -9.93
C LEU A 137 -7.58 -7.23 -11.20
N ASP A 138 -8.48 -8.18 -11.42
CA ASP A 138 -8.48 -9.08 -12.58
C ASP A 138 -8.46 -8.31 -13.89
N ARG A 139 -9.23 -7.21 -13.98
CA ARG A 139 -9.23 -6.32 -15.14
C ARG A 139 -7.87 -5.72 -15.45
N LEU A 140 -7.05 -5.47 -14.43
CA LEU A 140 -5.74 -4.84 -14.55
C LEU A 140 -4.58 -5.85 -14.60
N MET A 141 -4.77 -7.11 -14.18
CA MET A 141 -3.72 -8.13 -14.20
C MET A 141 -3.07 -8.31 -15.58
N PRO A 142 -3.80 -8.36 -16.70
CA PRO A 142 -3.17 -8.45 -18.03
C PRO A 142 -2.21 -7.30 -18.32
N VAL A 143 -2.54 -6.08 -17.88
CA VAL A 143 -1.71 -4.91 -18.12
C VAL A 143 -0.55 -4.81 -17.12
N PHE A 144 -0.71 -5.28 -15.89
CA PHE A 144 0.41 -5.47 -14.97
C PHE A 144 1.43 -6.48 -15.53
N LYS A 145 0.95 -7.58 -16.10
CA LYS A 145 1.80 -8.58 -16.77
C LYS A 145 2.46 -8.00 -18.04
N GLU A 146 1.73 -7.29 -18.88
CA GLU A 146 2.26 -6.57 -20.06
C GLU A 146 3.40 -5.61 -19.69
N THR A 147 3.25 -4.89 -18.59
CA THR A 147 4.19 -3.84 -18.17
C THR A 147 5.30 -4.34 -17.23
N GLY A 148 5.16 -5.53 -16.65
CA GLY A 148 6.06 -6.05 -15.62
C GLY A 148 6.03 -5.23 -14.33
N ILE A 149 4.88 -4.62 -13.99
CA ILE A 149 4.68 -3.90 -12.74
C ILE A 149 4.14 -4.87 -11.69
N ALA A 150 4.87 -5.02 -10.60
CA ALA A 150 4.47 -5.83 -9.46
C ALA A 150 3.28 -5.21 -8.70
N VAL A 151 2.41 -6.05 -8.19
CA VAL A 151 1.24 -5.67 -7.40
C VAL A 151 1.38 -6.17 -5.97
N LEU A 152 1.23 -5.27 -5.00
CA LEU A 152 1.26 -5.58 -3.58
C LEU A 152 -0.07 -5.18 -2.92
N PRO A 153 -1.05 -6.07 -2.83
CA PRO A 153 -2.28 -5.80 -2.10
C PRO A 153 -2.01 -5.72 -0.59
N VAL A 154 -2.60 -4.71 0.05
CA VAL A 154 -2.50 -4.49 1.50
C VAL A 154 -3.88 -4.30 2.12
N MET A 155 -4.13 -4.98 3.24
CA MET A 155 -5.34 -4.71 4.02
C MET A 155 -5.18 -3.40 4.78
N MET A 156 -5.60 -2.30 4.13
CA MET A 156 -5.51 -0.96 4.67
C MET A 156 -6.44 -0.76 5.87
N VAL A 157 -7.66 -1.29 5.78
CA VAL A 157 -8.68 -1.17 6.83
C VAL A 157 -9.19 -2.57 7.17
N PRO A 158 -8.77 -3.16 8.32
CA PRO A 158 -9.20 -4.50 8.72
C PRO A 158 -10.63 -4.49 9.29
N PRO A 159 -11.28 -5.66 9.44
CA PRO A 159 -12.49 -5.78 10.25
C PRO A 159 -12.24 -5.24 11.66
N LYS A 160 -13.20 -4.47 12.19
CA LYS A 160 -13.05 -3.83 13.50
C LYS A 160 -11.92 -2.79 13.57
N ALA A 161 -11.65 -2.10 12.46
CA ALA A 161 -10.83 -0.89 12.53
C ALA A 161 -11.49 0.19 13.39
N PRO A 162 -10.69 1.04 14.07
CA PRO A 162 -11.23 2.14 14.88
C PRO A 162 -12.05 3.12 14.04
N ASP A 163 -13.05 3.72 14.68
CA ASP A 163 -13.90 4.73 14.03
C ASP A 163 -13.15 6.01 13.63
N LYS A 164 -11.97 6.21 14.16
CA LYS A 164 -11.20 7.47 14.03
C LYS A 164 -9.87 7.32 13.34
N LEU A 165 -9.41 6.10 13.06
CA LEU A 165 -8.12 5.84 12.43
C LEU A 165 -8.28 5.01 11.15
N TRP A 166 -7.36 5.18 10.23
CA TRP A 166 -7.25 4.49 8.93
C TRP A 166 -6.29 3.30 8.94
N CYS A 167 -5.67 3.04 10.07
CA CYS A 167 -4.68 2.00 10.26
C CYS A 167 -5.18 0.92 11.21
N THR A 168 -4.44 -0.15 11.35
CA THR A 168 -4.69 -1.23 12.31
C THR A 168 -4.19 -0.82 13.70
N GLY A 169 -4.54 0.39 14.13
CA GLY A 169 -4.12 0.96 15.41
C GLY A 169 -4.95 0.52 16.60
N TYR A 170 -4.46 0.84 17.79
CA TYR A 170 -5.14 0.63 19.06
C TYR A 170 -5.72 1.95 19.60
N VAL A 171 -7.00 1.95 19.91
CA VAL A 171 -7.69 3.06 20.60
C VAL A 171 -8.29 2.54 21.89
N LYS A 172 -7.87 3.13 23.01
CA LYS A 172 -8.37 2.72 24.34
C LYS A 172 -9.88 2.91 24.42
N GLY A 173 -10.58 1.83 24.77
CA GLY A 173 -12.03 1.81 24.96
C GLY A 173 -12.83 1.41 23.71
N ASP A 174 -12.20 1.26 22.55
CA ASP A 174 -12.84 0.73 21.34
C ASP A 174 -12.58 -0.79 21.23
N THR A 175 -13.54 -1.54 20.69
CA THR A 175 -13.35 -2.95 20.35
C THR A 175 -12.59 -3.01 19.03
N MET A 176 -11.33 -3.35 19.11
CA MET A 176 -10.40 -3.39 17.99
C MET A 176 -10.27 -4.80 17.42
N LEU A 177 -9.55 -4.93 16.27
CA LEU A 177 -9.13 -6.22 15.75
C LEU A 177 -8.50 -7.10 16.83
N TRP A 178 -7.62 -6.53 17.62
CA TRP A 178 -6.87 -7.20 18.70
C TRP A 178 -7.75 -7.77 19.84
N ASP A 179 -8.92 -7.17 20.05
CA ASP A 179 -9.90 -7.56 21.10
C ASP A 179 -11.11 -8.30 20.51
N SER A 180 -11.08 -8.62 19.21
CA SER A 180 -12.20 -9.23 18.49
C SER A 180 -11.83 -10.54 17.80
N PRO A 181 -12.03 -11.69 18.46
CA PRO A 181 -11.82 -12.99 17.82
C PRO A 181 -12.62 -13.16 16.52
N ALA A 182 -13.81 -12.55 16.43
CA ALA A 182 -14.60 -12.55 15.21
C ALA A 182 -13.97 -11.70 14.11
N GLY A 183 -13.39 -10.54 14.46
CA GLY A 183 -12.63 -9.70 13.52
C GLY A 183 -11.38 -10.40 13.00
N GLN A 184 -10.62 -11.06 13.89
CA GLN A 184 -9.44 -11.84 13.53
C GLN A 184 -9.80 -12.98 12.58
N ARG A 185 -10.81 -13.81 12.91
CA ARG A 185 -11.28 -14.87 12.00
C ARG A 185 -11.67 -14.32 10.64
N ARG A 186 -12.40 -13.18 10.62
CA ARG A 186 -12.79 -12.56 9.34
C ARG A 186 -11.60 -12.06 8.53
N THR A 187 -10.57 -11.52 9.18
CA THR A 187 -9.31 -11.12 8.53
C THR A 187 -8.61 -12.33 7.89
N ILE A 188 -8.52 -13.43 8.63
CA ILE A 188 -7.94 -14.70 8.16
C ILE A 188 -8.71 -15.24 6.94
N GLU A 189 -10.05 -15.27 7.00
CA GLU A 189 -10.91 -15.72 5.90
C GLU A 189 -10.72 -14.87 4.63
N ILE A 190 -10.65 -13.53 4.78
CA ILE A 190 -10.45 -12.61 3.66
C ILE A 190 -9.11 -12.89 2.97
N TRP A 191 -8.02 -13.01 3.73
CA TRP A 191 -6.71 -13.30 3.16
C TRP A 191 -6.64 -14.68 2.50
N ALA A 192 -7.26 -15.71 3.08
CA ALA A 192 -7.34 -17.02 2.46
C ALA A 192 -8.07 -16.98 1.11
N ARG A 193 -9.13 -16.18 0.99
CA ARG A 193 -9.89 -16.00 -0.26
C ARG A 193 -9.07 -15.23 -1.31
N ILE A 194 -8.39 -14.16 -0.91
CA ILE A 194 -7.51 -13.38 -1.79
C ILE A 194 -6.38 -14.27 -2.30
N ALA A 195 -5.71 -14.99 -1.41
CA ALA A 195 -4.62 -15.87 -1.77
C ALA A 195 -5.09 -17.02 -2.69
N ALA A 196 -6.25 -17.63 -2.42
CA ALA A 196 -6.79 -18.67 -3.28
C ALA A 196 -7.10 -18.18 -4.70
N HIS A 197 -7.56 -16.91 -4.84
CA HIS A 197 -7.87 -16.31 -6.13
C HIS A 197 -6.61 -15.98 -6.94
N PHE A 198 -5.59 -15.41 -6.30
CA PHE A 198 -4.38 -14.91 -6.98
C PHE A 198 -3.17 -15.84 -6.90
N LYS A 199 -3.29 -17.06 -6.37
CA LYS A 199 -2.16 -17.98 -6.15
C LYS A 199 -1.32 -18.31 -7.39
N ASP A 200 -1.85 -18.13 -8.58
CA ASP A 200 -1.21 -18.41 -9.86
C ASP A 200 -0.83 -17.11 -10.62
N GLU A 201 -0.98 -15.91 -10.01
CA GLU A 201 -0.73 -14.62 -10.63
C GLU A 201 0.70 -14.13 -10.37
N GLU A 202 1.61 -14.35 -11.30
CA GLU A 202 3.05 -14.06 -11.21
C GLU A 202 3.37 -12.59 -10.85
N MET A 203 2.46 -11.64 -11.16
CA MET A 203 2.70 -10.22 -10.89
C MET A 203 2.28 -9.79 -9.49
N ILE A 204 1.67 -10.63 -8.69
CA ILE A 204 1.50 -10.38 -7.26
C ILE A 204 2.86 -10.55 -6.59
N LEU A 205 3.41 -9.47 -6.01
CA LEU A 205 4.67 -9.52 -5.27
C LEU A 205 4.50 -10.35 -3.99
N GLY A 206 3.42 -10.14 -3.30
CA GLY A 206 3.11 -10.78 -2.03
C GLY A 206 1.85 -10.21 -1.41
N TYR A 207 1.59 -10.55 -0.17
CA TYR A 207 0.43 -10.11 0.61
C TYR A 207 0.92 -9.30 1.81
N ASP A 208 0.62 -8.00 1.83
CA ASP A 208 0.93 -7.09 2.92
C ASP A 208 -0.22 -7.15 3.94
N LEU A 209 0.01 -7.86 5.04
CA LEU A 209 -1.06 -8.44 5.84
C LEU A 209 -1.94 -7.41 6.55
N LEU A 210 -1.36 -6.38 7.15
CA LEU A 210 -2.08 -5.35 7.90
C LEU A 210 -1.34 -4.02 7.81
N ASN A 211 -2.02 -2.98 7.34
CA ASN A 211 -1.46 -1.63 7.31
C ASN A 211 -1.31 -1.05 8.72
N GLU A 212 -0.12 -0.59 9.03
CA GLU A 212 0.22 0.19 10.23
C GLU A 212 -0.32 -0.37 11.56
N PRO A 213 0.00 -1.63 11.89
CA PRO A 213 -0.42 -2.18 13.17
C PRO A 213 0.18 -1.37 14.33
N SER A 214 -0.62 -1.14 15.36
CA SER A 214 -0.16 -0.39 16.53
C SER A 214 -0.81 -0.94 17.79
N LEU A 215 0.00 -1.64 18.59
CA LEU A 215 -0.40 -2.20 19.87
C LEU A 215 0.50 -1.66 21.00
N PRO A 216 -0.01 -1.57 22.23
CA PRO A 216 0.83 -1.29 23.39
C PRO A 216 1.96 -2.33 23.52
N ASN A 217 3.15 -1.91 23.91
CA ASN A 217 4.34 -2.79 24.00
C ASN A 217 4.13 -4.10 24.77
N LYS A 218 3.23 -4.11 25.75
CA LYS A 218 2.89 -5.33 26.51
C LYS A 218 2.04 -6.35 25.71
N ARG A 219 1.49 -5.94 24.56
CA ARG A 219 0.62 -6.74 23.70
C ARG A 219 1.24 -7.01 22.34
N GLU A 220 2.50 -6.66 22.14
CA GLU A 220 3.18 -6.78 20.85
C GLU A 220 3.21 -8.20 20.28
N LEU A 221 3.18 -9.23 21.15
CA LEU A 221 3.14 -10.62 20.72
C LEU A 221 1.81 -11.01 20.05
N GLU A 222 0.72 -10.32 20.38
CA GLU A 222 -0.57 -10.57 19.73
C GLU A 222 -0.53 -10.24 18.22
N LEU A 223 0.34 -9.32 17.81
CA LEU A 223 0.61 -9.05 16.40
C LEU A 223 1.15 -10.29 15.68
N LEU A 224 2.09 -10.98 16.32
CA LEU A 224 2.70 -12.18 15.76
C LEU A 224 1.72 -13.36 15.71
N ASP A 225 0.86 -13.50 16.71
CA ASP A 225 -0.19 -14.52 16.73
C ASP A 225 -1.15 -14.32 15.54
N VAL A 226 -1.63 -13.08 15.33
CA VAL A 226 -2.51 -12.74 14.22
C VAL A 226 -1.79 -12.93 12.87
N TYR A 227 -0.53 -12.53 12.75
CA TYR A 227 0.26 -12.77 11.55
C TYR A 227 0.46 -14.25 11.27
N GLY A 228 0.73 -15.05 12.30
CA GLY A 228 0.87 -16.50 12.18
C GLY A 228 -0.41 -17.18 11.65
N ASP A 229 -1.56 -16.81 12.20
CA ASP A 229 -2.85 -17.35 11.78
C ASP A 229 -3.21 -16.97 10.34
N ILE A 230 -2.99 -15.71 9.94
CA ILE A 230 -3.21 -15.26 8.56
C ILE A 230 -2.26 -16.00 7.61
N THR A 231 -0.98 -16.05 7.95
CA THR A 231 0.05 -16.75 7.15
C THR A 231 -0.29 -18.21 6.96
N ALA A 232 -0.70 -18.91 8.01
CA ALA A 232 -1.11 -20.32 7.93
C ALA A 232 -2.29 -20.51 6.97
N ALA A 233 -3.26 -19.64 7.00
CA ALA A 233 -4.43 -19.70 6.11
C ALA A 233 -4.04 -19.43 4.64
N ILE A 234 -3.17 -18.45 4.39
CA ILE A 234 -2.61 -18.19 3.06
C ILE A 234 -1.85 -19.43 2.57
N ARG A 235 -0.94 -19.97 3.40
CA ARG A 235 -0.10 -21.11 3.03
C ARG A 235 -0.89 -22.42 2.83
N ALA A 236 -2.11 -22.50 3.32
CA ALA A 236 -3.00 -23.61 3.01
C ALA A 236 -3.37 -23.66 1.51
N VAL A 237 -3.41 -22.53 0.83
CA VAL A 237 -3.87 -22.37 -0.56
C VAL A 237 -2.80 -21.86 -1.53
N ASP A 238 -1.83 -21.09 -1.05
CA ASP A 238 -0.76 -20.45 -1.83
C ASP A 238 0.61 -20.74 -1.21
N LYS A 239 1.51 -21.33 -2.00
CA LYS A 239 2.86 -21.70 -1.57
C LYS A 239 3.95 -20.77 -2.11
N HIS A 240 3.60 -19.82 -2.98
CA HIS A 240 4.54 -19.08 -3.81
C HIS A 240 4.74 -17.65 -3.36
N HIS A 241 3.67 -16.89 -3.20
CA HIS A 241 3.76 -15.45 -2.97
C HIS A 241 4.42 -15.09 -1.64
N MET A 242 5.12 -13.97 -1.62
CA MET A 242 5.75 -13.46 -0.41
C MET A 242 4.70 -13.03 0.62
N ILE A 243 5.08 -13.09 1.89
CA ILE A 243 4.29 -12.50 2.97
C ILE A 243 5.01 -11.24 3.45
N VAL A 244 4.32 -10.11 3.46
CA VAL A 244 4.89 -8.85 3.93
C VAL A 244 4.36 -8.56 5.33
N TYR A 245 5.29 -8.28 6.24
CA TYR A 245 5.03 -8.02 7.64
C TYR A 245 5.41 -6.59 7.98
N GLU A 246 4.45 -5.81 8.40
CA GLU A 246 4.71 -4.49 8.95
C GLU A 246 5.03 -4.56 10.45
N GLY A 247 5.95 -3.73 10.90
CA GLY A 247 6.29 -3.63 12.31
C GLY A 247 5.19 -2.99 13.16
N ASN A 248 5.34 -3.07 14.48
CA ASN A 248 4.44 -2.39 15.42
C ASN A 248 4.59 -0.86 15.34
N ASN A 249 3.73 -0.16 16.08
CA ASN A 249 3.76 1.31 16.19
C ASN A 249 3.71 2.03 14.84
N HIS A 250 2.66 1.76 14.06
CA HIS A 250 2.47 2.31 12.70
C HIS A 250 3.63 1.95 11.75
N ALA A 251 4.03 0.69 11.75
CA ALA A 251 5.12 0.14 10.93
C ALA A 251 6.51 0.78 11.17
N ILE A 252 6.70 1.52 12.30
CA ILE A 252 7.98 2.15 12.64
C ILE A 252 8.88 1.23 13.46
N ASP A 253 8.32 0.24 14.14
CA ASP A 253 9.06 -0.65 15.04
C ASP A 253 9.15 -2.06 14.47
N LEU A 254 10.28 -2.36 13.82
CA LEU A 254 10.60 -3.70 13.30
C LEU A 254 11.25 -4.62 14.35
N ASP A 255 11.58 -4.12 15.55
CA ASP A 255 12.32 -4.89 16.55
C ASP A 255 11.52 -6.11 17.04
N VAL A 256 10.18 -6.02 17.08
CA VAL A 256 9.32 -7.16 17.45
C VAL A 256 9.40 -8.26 16.38
N LEU A 257 9.39 -7.90 15.11
CA LEU A 257 9.52 -8.86 14.01
C LEU A 257 10.90 -9.53 14.04
N ALA A 258 11.97 -8.74 14.17
CA ALA A 258 13.33 -9.26 14.23
C ALA A 258 13.58 -10.15 15.45
N ARG A 259 12.98 -9.83 16.60
CA ARG A 259 13.11 -10.64 17.83
C ARG A 259 12.52 -12.03 17.67
N TYR A 260 11.48 -12.18 16.88
CA TYR A 260 10.70 -13.39 16.69
C TYR A 260 10.64 -13.83 15.21
N ASP A 261 11.68 -13.54 14.45
CA ASP A 261 11.75 -13.83 13.01
C ASP A 261 11.50 -15.32 12.68
N ASN A 262 11.91 -16.19 13.58
CA ASN A 262 11.69 -17.64 13.46
C ASN A 262 10.21 -18.07 13.48
N LEU A 263 9.29 -17.19 13.86
CA LEU A 263 7.84 -17.42 13.81
C LEU A 263 7.22 -16.94 12.49
N LEU A 264 7.99 -16.23 11.67
CA LEU A 264 7.52 -15.68 10.41
C LEU A 264 7.81 -16.62 9.24
N ASP A 265 7.06 -16.43 8.15
CA ASP A 265 7.22 -17.26 6.95
C ASP A 265 8.62 -17.14 6.34
N ALA A 266 9.14 -18.26 5.84
CA ALA A 266 10.46 -18.29 5.20
C ALA A 266 10.53 -17.37 3.97
N ASN A 267 9.46 -17.27 3.17
CA ASN A 267 9.34 -16.36 2.03
C ASN A 267 8.69 -15.02 2.43
N GLY A 268 9.18 -14.43 3.53
CA GLY A 268 8.64 -13.16 4.04
C GLY A 268 9.59 -11.99 3.90
N ALA A 269 9.06 -10.78 3.85
CA ALA A 269 9.77 -9.51 3.87
C ALA A 269 9.25 -8.61 4.98
N TYR A 270 10.09 -7.68 5.45
CA TYR A 270 9.66 -6.61 6.34
C TYR A 270 9.27 -5.36 5.53
N SER A 271 8.24 -4.68 6.01
CA SER A 271 7.88 -3.34 5.52
C SER A 271 7.87 -2.35 6.68
N PHE A 272 8.43 -1.18 6.46
CA PHE A 272 8.31 -0.07 7.40
C PHE A 272 7.69 1.13 6.72
N HIS A 273 7.01 1.99 7.52
CA HIS A 273 6.51 3.29 7.09
C HIS A 273 7.28 4.40 7.78
N PHE A 274 7.59 5.48 7.08
CA PHE A 274 8.33 6.54 7.71
C PHE A 274 7.99 7.93 7.16
N TYR A 275 7.23 8.67 7.93
CA TYR A 275 6.94 10.07 7.66
C TYR A 275 7.79 10.96 8.58
N THR A 276 8.54 11.89 8.02
CA THR A 276 9.44 12.78 8.77
C THR A 276 8.71 13.96 9.42
N TRP A 277 7.47 13.73 9.81
CA TRP A 277 6.69 14.71 10.56
C TRP A 277 7.21 14.84 11.99
N PHE A 278 6.89 15.92 12.67
CA PHE A 278 7.22 16.14 14.08
C PHE A 278 8.71 16.08 14.41
N GLY A 279 9.58 16.43 13.45
CA GLY A 279 11.02 16.44 13.66
C GLY A 279 11.69 15.06 13.59
N LEU A 280 10.99 14.02 13.20
CA LEU A 280 11.58 12.71 12.89
C LEU A 280 12.55 12.84 11.72
N LYS A 281 13.66 12.10 11.76
CA LYS A 281 14.72 12.13 10.73
C LYS A 281 15.01 10.75 10.19
N MET A 282 14.90 10.57 8.89
CA MET A 282 15.23 9.31 8.20
C MET A 282 16.67 8.88 8.52
N THR A 283 17.64 9.80 8.56
CA THR A 283 19.04 9.52 8.90
C THR A 283 19.25 8.81 10.26
N LYS A 284 18.31 8.96 11.19
CA LYS A 284 18.36 8.28 12.50
C LYS A 284 17.61 6.95 12.51
N HIS A 285 16.58 6.82 11.70
CA HIS A 285 15.68 5.66 11.73
C HIS A 285 16.06 4.58 10.72
N LEU A 286 16.49 4.96 9.51
CA LEU A 286 16.88 4.00 8.48
C LEU A 286 17.93 2.98 8.99
N PRO A 287 19.00 3.37 9.70
CA PRO A 287 19.95 2.40 10.25
C PRO A 287 19.35 1.37 11.22
N ARG A 288 18.27 1.74 11.93
CA ARG A 288 17.55 0.81 12.83
C ARG A 288 16.75 -0.21 12.03
N PHE A 289 16.02 0.22 11.01
CA PHE A 289 15.30 -0.68 10.11
C PHE A 289 16.24 -1.67 9.44
N MET A 290 17.36 -1.16 8.91
CA MET A 290 18.38 -1.99 8.27
C MET A 290 19.02 -2.98 9.25
N LYS A 291 19.25 -2.57 10.49
CA LYS A 291 19.77 -3.47 11.54
C LYS A 291 18.83 -4.64 11.78
N SER A 292 17.52 -4.39 11.91
CA SER A 292 16.53 -5.44 12.15
C SER A 292 16.46 -6.43 10.99
N ALA A 293 16.52 -5.92 9.74
CA ALA A 293 16.52 -6.75 8.54
C ALA A 293 17.81 -7.59 8.40
N ARG A 294 18.99 -6.97 8.52
CA ARG A 294 20.30 -7.64 8.42
C ARG A 294 20.51 -8.73 9.46
N GLN A 295 19.87 -8.60 10.63
CA GLN A 295 19.99 -9.61 11.71
C GLN A 295 19.53 -11.01 11.24
N HIS A 296 18.59 -11.08 10.31
CA HIS A 296 17.98 -12.31 9.81
C HIS A 296 18.12 -12.48 8.30
N ASP A 297 18.97 -11.64 7.67
CA ASP A 297 19.14 -11.66 6.23
C ASP A 297 17.79 -11.59 5.50
N ARG A 298 16.89 -10.69 5.97
CA ARG A 298 15.50 -10.58 5.49
C ARG A 298 15.32 -9.35 4.62
N PRO A 299 14.66 -9.48 3.46
CA PRO A 299 14.31 -8.34 2.63
C PRO A 299 13.52 -7.28 3.40
N VAL A 300 13.80 -6.01 3.14
CA VAL A 300 13.10 -4.89 3.76
C VAL A 300 12.93 -3.74 2.78
N PHE A 301 11.75 -3.14 2.79
CA PHE A 301 11.45 -1.96 1.97
C PHE A 301 10.61 -0.94 2.75
N CYS A 302 10.57 0.30 2.25
CA CYS A 302 9.70 1.34 2.80
C CYS A 302 8.33 1.29 2.11
N GLY A 303 7.30 0.77 2.79
CA GLY A 303 5.95 0.59 2.24
C GLY A 303 5.17 1.90 2.10
N GLU A 304 5.42 2.88 2.98
CA GLU A 304 4.83 4.21 2.87
C GLU A 304 5.77 5.31 3.35
N TRP A 305 5.81 6.40 2.61
CA TRP A 305 6.51 7.63 2.94
C TRP A 305 6.05 8.76 2.03
N GLY A 306 6.53 9.97 2.27
CA GLY A 306 6.18 11.13 1.44
C GLY A 306 5.37 12.16 2.21
N ILE A 307 4.41 12.79 1.57
CA ILE A 307 3.57 13.88 2.09
C ILE A 307 4.39 14.88 2.90
N ASN A 308 5.25 15.61 2.21
CA ASN A 308 6.15 16.56 2.84
C ASN A 308 6.55 17.68 1.86
N ARG A 309 7.43 18.57 2.31
CA ARG A 309 8.09 19.55 1.44
C ARG A 309 9.02 18.87 0.45
N MET A 310 9.16 19.43 -0.73
CA MET A 310 9.98 18.87 -1.81
C MET A 310 11.41 18.54 -1.36
N ALA A 311 12.09 19.46 -0.66
CA ALA A 311 13.45 19.23 -0.19
C ALA A 311 13.55 18.01 0.73
N THR A 312 12.59 17.85 1.66
CA THR A 312 12.55 16.71 2.57
C THR A 312 12.29 15.39 1.83
N ILE A 313 11.40 15.41 0.85
CA ILE A 313 11.14 14.23 -0.01
C ILE A 313 12.40 13.85 -0.78
N GLY A 314 13.10 14.82 -1.38
CA GLY A 314 14.36 14.58 -2.09
C GLY A 314 15.46 14.01 -1.20
N GLU A 315 15.62 14.53 0.03
CA GLU A 315 16.56 13.99 1.01
C GLU A 315 16.24 12.54 1.40
N GLN A 316 14.95 12.24 1.63
CA GLN A 316 14.52 10.88 1.96
C GLN A 316 14.74 9.90 0.81
N ALA A 317 14.38 10.30 -0.42
CA ALA A 317 14.59 9.49 -1.63
C ALA A 317 16.08 9.16 -1.79
N ALA A 318 16.95 10.18 -1.73
CA ALA A 318 18.39 10.02 -1.87
C ALA A 318 18.99 9.08 -0.82
N LEU A 319 18.53 9.18 0.45
CA LEU A 319 18.99 8.31 1.53
C LEU A 319 18.57 6.85 1.31
N MET A 320 17.33 6.62 0.91
CA MET A 320 16.83 5.28 0.64
C MET A 320 17.45 4.67 -0.62
N ASP A 321 17.62 5.46 -1.67
CA ASP A 321 18.26 4.98 -2.91
C ASP A 321 19.75 4.64 -2.71
N ALA A 322 20.44 5.32 -1.77
CA ALA A 322 21.82 5.06 -1.44
C ALA A 322 22.03 3.86 -0.49
N GLU A 323 20.99 3.34 0.16
CA GLU A 323 21.08 2.17 1.03
C GLU A 323 21.05 0.87 0.22
N PRO A 324 22.17 0.14 0.11
CA PRO A 324 22.26 -0.99 -0.82
C PRO A 324 21.41 -2.19 -0.44
N ASP A 325 21.18 -2.40 0.86
CA ASP A 325 20.43 -3.55 1.39
C ASP A 325 18.93 -3.21 1.58
N LEU A 326 18.47 -2.05 1.14
CA LEU A 326 17.07 -1.70 1.12
C LEU A 326 16.46 -2.14 -0.22
N ASP A 327 15.44 -2.99 -0.19
CA ASP A 327 14.74 -3.45 -1.40
C ASP A 327 13.83 -2.39 -2.03
N GLY A 328 14.00 -1.13 -1.66
CA GLY A 328 13.35 0.01 -2.28
C GLY A 328 12.21 0.59 -1.48
N TRP A 329 11.25 1.21 -2.19
CA TRP A 329 10.19 1.98 -1.56
C TRP A 329 8.96 2.17 -2.45
N THR A 330 7.80 2.43 -1.82
CA THR A 330 6.57 2.89 -2.46
C THR A 330 6.13 4.23 -1.88
N ILE A 331 6.15 5.30 -2.68
CA ILE A 331 5.74 6.63 -2.22
C ILE A 331 4.21 6.74 -2.12
N TYR A 332 3.73 7.46 -1.16
CA TYR A 332 2.34 7.83 -1.02
C TYR A 332 2.12 9.22 -1.65
N MET A 333 1.45 9.43 -2.88
CA MET A 333 0.70 8.38 -3.59
C MET A 333 0.61 8.66 -5.10
N TRP A 334 -0.14 7.83 -5.85
CA TRP A 334 -0.34 7.96 -7.30
C TRP A 334 -1.16 9.20 -7.68
N LYS A 335 -2.44 9.24 -7.30
CA LYS A 335 -3.39 10.32 -7.60
C LYS A 335 -3.95 10.95 -6.33
N GLY A 336 -4.13 12.26 -6.33
CA GLY A 336 -4.77 12.97 -5.24
C GLY A 336 -5.06 14.42 -5.59
N LEU A 337 -5.79 15.09 -4.70
CA LEU A 337 -6.08 16.51 -4.85
C LEU A 337 -4.77 17.32 -4.89
N LYS A 338 -4.70 18.29 -5.79
CA LYS A 338 -3.64 19.29 -5.77
C LYS A 338 -3.71 20.10 -4.49
N LEU A 339 -2.69 19.99 -3.67
CA LEU A 339 -2.61 20.75 -2.43
C LEU A 339 -2.35 22.22 -2.75
N PRO A 340 -3.03 23.16 -2.05
CA PRO A 340 -2.82 24.58 -2.27
C PRO A 340 -1.41 24.96 -1.84
N THR A 341 -0.79 25.87 -2.60
CA THR A 341 0.53 26.43 -2.32
C THR A 341 0.44 27.95 -2.19
N GLY A 342 1.34 28.55 -1.38
CA GLY A 342 1.42 30.01 -1.25
C GLY A 342 0.24 30.64 -0.49
N PRO A 343 -0.30 31.78 -0.95
CA PRO A 343 -1.37 32.51 -0.23
C PRO A 343 -2.67 31.74 -0.05
N GLU A 344 -3.01 30.83 -0.96
CA GLU A 344 -4.23 30.02 -0.88
C GLU A 344 -4.15 28.99 0.26
N GLU A 345 -2.96 28.54 0.61
CA GLU A 345 -2.73 27.62 1.72
C GLU A 345 -3.23 28.19 3.08
N LYS A 346 -3.15 29.51 3.24
CA LYS A 346 -3.62 30.19 4.46
C LYS A 346 -5.14 30.21 4.59
N LYS A 347 -5.86 30.13 3.47
CA LYS A 347 -7.32 30.18 3.47
C LYS A 347 -7.94 28.84 3.83
N ARG A 348 -7.32 27.75 3.39
CA ARG A 348 -7.78 26.38 3.67
C ARG A 348 -6.55 25.48 3.87
N PRO A 349 -6.02 25.36 5.11
CA PRO A 349 -4.92 24.41 5.37
C PRO A 349 -5.37 23.00 5.01
N PRO A 350 -4.47 22.16 4.49
CA PRO A 350 -4.76 20.76 4.24
C PRO A 350 -5.15 20.08 5.56
N TYR A 351 -6.37 19.53 5.63
CA TYR A 351 -6.85 18.83 6.82
C TYR A 351 -6.42 17.37 6.76
N TYR A 352 -5.37 17.04 7.47
CA TYR A 352 -4.99 15.65 7.75
C TYR A 352 -5.54 15.26 9.12
N GLY A 353 -6.82 14.86 9.15
CA GLY A 353 -7.48 14.36 10.35
C GLY A 353 -7.74 15.38 11.46
N ASN A 354 -8.63 15.02 12.37
CA ASN A 354 -8.88 15.79 13.60
C ASN A 354 -7.68 15.83 14.57
N TRP A 355 -6.57 15.15 14.25
CA TRP A 355 -5.42 14.95 15.13
C TRP A 355 -4.11 15.50 14.58
N PHE A 356 -3.98 15.72 13.25
CA PHE A 356 -2.73 16.14 12.67
C PHE A 356 -2.92 17.39 11.79
N PHE A 357 -2.64 18.56 12.36
CA PHE A 357 -2.15 19.67 11.57
C PHE A 357 -0.71 19.31 11.16
N ILE A 358 -0.48 18.97 9.90
CA ILE A 358 0.87 18.96 9.40
C ILE A 358 1.27 20.43 9.27
N PRO A 359 2.18 20.95 10.10
CA PRO A 359 2.44 22.40 10.18
C PRO A 359 3.32 22.90 9.03
N PHE A 360 3.36 22.15 7.92
CA PHE A 360 4.22 22.44 6.81
C PHE A 360 3.44 23.14 5.70
N LYS A 361 4.06 24.19 5.18
CA LYS A 361 3.65 24.82 3.93
C LYS A 361 4.29 24.09 2.76
N ASP A 362 3.71 24.24 1.57
CA ASP A 362 4.24 23.69 0.32
C ASP A 362 4.40 22.17 0.37
N LEU A 363 3.36 21.48 0.82
CA LEU A 363 3.32 20.02 0.85
C LEU A 363 3.08 19.43 -0.54
N HIS A 364 3.75 18.34 -0.81
CA HIS A 364 3.53 17.51 -1.99
C HIS A 364 3.08 16.11 -1.53
N MET A 365 2.03 15.59 -2.17
CA MET A 365 1.41 14.33 -1.78
C MET A 365 1.42 13.31 -2.92
N SER A 366 0.91 13.67 -4.09
CA SER A 366 0.65 12.74 -5.19
C SER A 366 1.42 13.09 -6.45
N LEU A 367 1.77 12.05 -7.24
CA LEU A 367 2.47 12.20 -8.52
C LEU A 367 1.59 12.84 -9.58
N LEU A 368 0.31 12.45 -9.59
CA LEU A 368 -0.73 13.07 -10.40
C LEU A 368 -1.70 13.82 -9.51
N THR A 369 -2.07 15.03 -9.93
CA THR A 369 -2.96 15.90 -9.17
C THR A 369 -4.18 16.31 -10.00
N PHE A 370 -5.30 16.44 -9.32
CA PHE A 370 -6.53 17.01 -9.87
C PHE A 370 -7.04 18.13 -8.97
N ASP A 371 -7.90 19.00 -9.54
CA ASP A 371 -8.54 20.11 -8.84
C ASP A 371 -10.04 19.87 -8.72
N ILE A 372 -10.62 20.31 -7.61
CA ILE A 372 -12.07 20.37 -7.40
C ILE A 372 -12.52 21.81 -7.21
N ASP A 373 -13.75 22.10 -7.65
CA ASP A 373 -14.36 23.39 -7.44
C ASP A 373 -14.76 23.60 -5.97
N PRO A 374 -14.99 24.88 -5.53
CA PRO A 374 -15.31 25.18 -4.14
C PRO A 374 -16.58 24.49 -3.63
N THR A 375 -17.60 24.32 -4.47
CA THR A 375 -18.88 23.68 -4.08
C THR A 375 -18.65 22.20 -3.81
N THR A 376 -17.95 21.50 -4.69
CA THR A 376 -17.54 20.10 -4.48
C THR A 376 -16.73 19.95 -3.20
N ARG A 377 -15.82 20.89 -2.92
CA ARG A 377 -15.02 20.88 -1.70
C ARG A 377 -15.86 21.03 -0.43
N ASP A 378 -16.83 21.93 -0.42
CA ASP A 378 -17.73 22.11 0.73
C ASP A 378 -18.53 20.83 1.02
N VAL A 379 -18.94 20.12 -0.02
CA VAL A 379 -19.59 18.79 0.12
C VAL A 379 -18.63 17.74 0.70
N ILE A 380 -17.39 17.70 0.24
CA ILE A 380 -16.38 16.76 0.77
C ILE A 380 -16.07 17.08 2.24
N ASP A 381 -15.98 18.35 2.62
CA ASP A 381 -15.83 18.76 4.01
C ASP A 381 -16.99 18.24 4.87
N TRP A 382 -18.24 18.34 4.37
CA TRP A 382 -19.36 17.75 5.06
C TRP A 382 -19.28 16.22 5.12
N MET A 383 -18.97 15.53 4.04
CA MET A 383 -18.77 14.06 4.04
C MET A 383 -17.72 13.64 5.06
N SER A 384 -16.70 14.44 5.23
CA SER A 384 -15.58 14.23 6.15
C SER A 384 -15.87 14.65 7.59
N ASN A 385 -17.11 14.97 7.91
CA ASN A 385 -17.53 15.41 9.24
C ASN A 385 -16.76 16.64 9.78
N VAL A 386 -16.37 17.55 8.88
CA VAL A 386 -15.73 18.82 9.26
C VAL A 386 -16.71 19.64 10.07
N LYS A 387 -16.27 20.15 11.20
CA LYS A 387 -17.09 20.96 12.09
C LYS A 387 -17.62 22.21 11.36
N ARG A 388 -18.93 22.43 11.41
CA ARG A 388 -19.67 23.53 10.75
C ARG A 388 -19.86 23.38 9.23
N ALA A 389 -19.44 22.30 8.61
CA ALA A 389 -19.78 22.03 7.21
C ALA A 389 -21.29 21.82 7.07
N ARG A 390 -21.90 22.50 6.10
CA ARG A 390 -23.34 22.42 5.82
C ARG A 390 -23.69 21.09 5.17
N GLN A 391 -24.78 20.46 5.59
CA GLN A 391 -25.33 19.32 4.87
C GLN A 391 -25.78 19.75 3.48
N PRO A 392 -25.32 19.10 2.41
CA PRO A 392 -25.75 19.40 1.05
C PRO A 392 -27.19 18.90 0.80
N ALA A 393 -27.85 19.50 -0.16
CA ALA A 393 -29.07 18.91 -0.73
C ALA A 393 -28.70 17.62 -1.51
N PRO A 394 -29.64 16.67 -1.69
CA PRO A 394 -29.36 15.42 -2.41
C PRO A 394 -28.73 15.61 -3.78
N GLN A 395 -29.24 16.58 -4.56
CA GLN A 395 -28.71 16.89 -5.89
C GLN A 395 -27.29 17.49 -5.83
N GLU A 396 -26.99 18.36 -4.86
CA GLU A 396 -25.65 18.93 -4.67
C GLU A 396 -24.65 17.81 -4.34
N LEU A 397 -25.05 16.86 -3.48
CA LEU A 397 -24.21 15.73 -3.09
C LEU A 397 -23.93 14.82 -4.30
N GLN A 398 -24.96 14.47 -5.08
CA GLN A 398 -24.78 13.65 -6.27
C GLN A 398 -23.85 14.32 -7.30
N GLN A 399 -24.03 15.61 -7.58
CA GLN A 399 -23.17 16.37 -8.49
C GLN A 399 -21.72 16.43 -8.01
N ALA A 400 -21.50 16.60 -6.70
CA ALA A 400 -20.15 16.61 -6.14
C ALA A 400 -19.47 15.22 -6.27
N LEU A 401 -20.19 14.13 -6.01
CA LEU A 401 -19.69 12.77 -6.18
C LEU A 401 -19.34 12.48 -7.65
N GLU A 402 -20.20 12.86 -8.59
CA GLU A 402 -19.94 12.75 -10.02
C GLU A 402 -18.71 13.58 -10.43
N ARG A 403 -18.58 14.79 -9.88
CA ARG A 403 -17.43 15.66 -10.15
C ARG A 403 -16.13 15.03 -9.68
N VAL A 404 -16.10 14.43 -8.49
CA VAL A 404 -14.92 13.71 -7.97
C VAL A 404 -14.51 12.59 -8.94
N VAL A 405 -15.46 11.79 -9.41
CA VAL A 405 -15.19 10.75 -10.42
C VAL A 405 -14.56 11.37 -11.68
N GLN A 406 -15.15 12.44 -12.21
CA GLN A 406 -14.70 13.07 -13.45
C GLN A 406 -13.28 13.61 -13.34
N VAL A 407 -12.97 14.36 -12.25
CA VAL A 407 -11.66 15.04 -12.13
C VAL A 407 -10.53 14.08 -11.78
N SER A 408 -10.84 12.91 -11.20
CA SER A 408 -9.84 11.88 -10.86
C SER A 408 -9.48 10.95 -12.03
N GLN A 409 -10.16 11.08 -13.18
CA GLN A 409 -9.78 10.37 -14.40
C GLN A 409 -8.40 10.82 -14.90
N LEU A 410 -7.63 9.91 -15.48
CA LEU A 410 -6.23 10.14 -15.85
C LEU A 410 -6.06 11.38 -16.75
N GLU A 411 -6.93 11.54 -17.73
CA GLU A 411 -6.91 12.65 -18.69
C GLU A 411 -7.15 14.02 -18.06
N ARG A 412 -7.76 14.06 -16.87
CA ARG A 412 -8.02 15.30 -16.11
C ARG A 412 -6.93 15.61 -15.09
N CYS A 413 -6.09 14.65 -14.77
CA CYS A 413 -4.98 14.85 -13.84
C CYS A 413 -3.82 15.62 -14.49
N SER A 414 -3.06 16.32 -13.70
CA SER A 414 -1.80 16.97 -14.09
C SER A 414 -0.62 16.35 -13.34
N TYR A 415 0.56 16.34 -13.93
CA TYR A 415 1.77 15.94 -13.22
C TYR A 415 2.10 16.92 -12.10
N ASN A 416 2.47 16.41 -10.95
CA ASN A 416 3.27 17.15 -9.98
C ASN A 416 4.75 17.04 -10.42
N GLU A 417 5.11 17.81 -11.46
CA GLU A 417 6.40 17.69 -12.13
C GLU A 417 7.59 17.74 -11.17
N ALA A 418 7.54 18.64 -10.19
CA ALA A 418 8.60 18.79 -9.22
C ALA A 418 8.78 17.50 -8.39
N LEU A 419 7.67 16.89 -7.95
CA LEU A 419 7.69 15.63 -7.21
C LEU A 419 8.18 14.48 -8.10
N VAL A 420 7.69 14.38 -9.33
CA VAL A 420 8.11 13.35 -10.29
C VAL A 420 9.62 13.43 -10.53
N ARG A 421 10.16 14.63 -10.76
CA ARG A 421 11.60 14.84 -11.03
C ARG A 421 12.48 14.55 -9.82
N VAL A 422 12.08 14.99 -8.62
CA VAL A 422 12.88 14.79 -7.39
C VAL A 422 12.99 13.31 -7.01
N LEU A 423 11.99 12.51 -7.38
CA LEU A 423 11.98 11.05 -7.20
C LEU A 423 12.71 10.29 -8.31
N GLY A 424 13.24 10.99 -9.31
CA GLY A 424 13.91 10.38 -10.46
C GLY A 424 12.99 9.58 -11.37
N PHE A 425 11.71 9.92 -11.42
CA PHE A 425 10.76 9.38 -12.38
C PHE A 425 10.80 10.18 -13.69
N SER A 426 10.45 9.54 -14.79
CA SER A 426 10.28 10.18 -16.08
C SER A 426 8.97 10.97 -16.16
N LEU A 427 8.94 11.95 -17.06
CA LEU A 427 7.74 12.72 -17.41
C LEU A 427 7.36 12.45 -18.88
N PRO A 428 6.85 11.26 -19.19
CA PRO A 428 6.42 10.96 -20.55
C PRO A 428 5.11 11.71 -20.88
N ASP A 429 4.80 11.82 -22.18
CA ASP A 429 3.46 12.21 -22.60
C ASP A 429 2.45 11.22 -22.00
N LYS A 430 1.28 11.73 -21.60
CA LYS A 430 0.28 10.88 -20.96
C LYS A 430 -0.37 9.89 -21.92
N TYR A 431 -0.32 10.17 -23.23
CA TYR A 431 -0.97 9.42 -24.30
C TYR A 431 0.04 9.01 -25.36
#